data_4182fcd13776fcf42464f9f2b41793c2
#
_entry.id   4182fcd13776fcf42464f9f2b41793c2
#
_cell.length_a   1.000
_cell.length_b   1.000
_cell.length_c   1.000
_cell.angle_alpha   90.00
_cell.angle_beta   90.00
_cell.angle_gamma   90.00
#
_symmetry.space_group_name_H-M   'P 1'
#
loop_
_entity.id
_entity.type
_entity.pdbx_description
1 polymer ?
#
loop_
_entity_poly.entity_id
_entity_poly.type
_entity_poly.pdbx_seq_one_letter_code
_entity_poly.pdbx_strand_id
1 'polypeptide(L)'
;MQKKEKIRKMFAGISRRYDFLNCLLSLGQDRKWRRFAVSKLPEGLVLDICSGTGDVAIEASGKNDVVASDFCYEMLELCSSKISKKGILNASCIRNDAENLSFRDGTFDGAVVAFGIRNVADIRKALSEMHRVVKKGGKVVVLEFSRPTNPFFRAGYYFYFRKILPVIGRIVSKKDGAYSYLPSSVMAFPQRDGFSKLMEGSGFSDIKYHDLTFGIVTVYTGSK
;
A
#
# COMPACT_ATOMS: atom_id res chain seq x y z
N MET A 1 14.55 9.60 10.74
CA MET A 1 14.98 8.30 11.30
C MET A 1 14.00 7.71 12.31
N GLN A 2 13.56 8.43 13.34
CA GLN A 2 12.67 7.89 14.41
C GLN A 2 11.32 7.34 13.92
N LYS A 3 10.62 8.02 12.97
CA LYS A 3 9.29 7.58 12.45
C LYS A 3 9.42 6.24 11.71
N LYS A 4 10.39 6.10 10.80
CA LYS A 4 10.60 4.86 10.01
C LYS A 4 10.85 3.65 10.91
N GLU A 5 11.75 3.79 11.90
CA GLU A 5 12.08 2.70 12.80
C GLU A 5 10.92 2.30 13.71
N LYS A 6 10.13 3.27 14.19
CA LYS A 6 8.91 3.01 14.96
C LYS A 6 7.90 2.20 14.15
N ILE A 7 7.68 2.60 12.89
CA ILE A 7 6.76 1.93 11.96
C ILE A 7 7.26 0.52 11.65
N ARG A 8 8.56 0.35 11.34
CA ARG A 8 9.16 -0.96 11.10
C ARG A 8 8.92 -1.92 12.28
N LYS A 9 9.24 -1.48 13.51
CA LYS A 9 9.04 -2.29 14.72
C LYS A 9 7.58 -2.67 14.94
N MET A 10 6.66 -1.76 14.64
CA MET A 10 5.23 -2.01 14.74
C MET A 10 4.80 -3.12 13.75
N PHE A 11 5.17 -3.00 12.47
CA PHE A 11 4.83 -4.00 11.46
C PHE A 11 5.52 -5.35 11.70
N ALA A 12 6.78 -5.36 12.08
CA ALA A 12 7.48 -6.58 12.50
C ALA A 12 6.74 -7.32 13.61
N GLY A 13 6.23 -6.58 14.60
CA GLY A 13 5.51 -7.15 15.74
C GLY A 13 4.15 -7.78 15.41
N ILE A 14 3.54 -7.45 14.27
CA ILE A 14 2.22 -7.98 13.85
C ILE A 14 2.29 -8.83 12.58
N SER A 15 3.46 -8.98 11.96
CA SER A 15 3.65 -9.56 10.63
C SER A 15 2.93 -10.91 10.44
N ARG A 16 3.06 -11.84 11.40
CA ARG A 16 2.44 -13.18 11.34
C ARG A 16 0.91 -13.17 11.36
N ARG A 17 0.29 -12.10 11.86
CA ARG A 17 -1.17 -11.94 11.96
C ARG A 17 -1.71 -10.90 10.99
N TYR A 18 -0.82 -10.24 10.27
CA TYR A 18 -1.14 -9.09 9.43
C TYR A 18 -2.22 -9.38 8.38
N ASP A 19 -2.07 -10.48 7.64
CA ASP A 19 -3.03 -10.85 6.60
C ASP A 19 -4.40 -11.22 7.16
N PHE A 20 -4.42 -12.00 8.25
CA PHE A 20 -5.66 -12.35 8.94
C PHE A 20 -6.40 -11.09 9.42
N LEU A 21 -5.67 -10.16 10.00
CA LEU A 21 -6.24 -8.91 10.49
C LEU A 21 -6.74 -8.01 9.36
N ASN A 22 -6.00 -7.88 8.29
CA ASN A 22 -6.46 -7.12 7.12
C ASN A 22 -7.73 -7.72 6.53
N CYS A 23 -7.78 -9.05 6.37
CA CYS A 23 -8.96 -9.74 5.89
C CYS A 23 -10.16 -9.53 6.84
N LEU A 24 -9.97 -9.69 8.14
CA LEU A 24 -11.02 -9.51 9.14
C LEU A 24 -11.54 -8.07 9.16
N LEU A 25 -10.64 -7.10 9.20
CA LEU A 25 -10.96 -5.68 9.30
C LEU A 25 -11.56 -5.09 8.01
N SER A 26 -11.25 -5.67 6.86
CA SER A 26 -11.83 -5.29 5.58
C SER A 26 -13.08 -6.09 5.21
N LEU A 27 -13.47 -7.07 6.06
CA LEU A 27 -14.50 -8.07 5.73
C LEU A 27 -14.18 -8.78 4.40
N GLY A 28 -12.90 -9.05 4.13
CA GLY A 28 -12.43 -9.69 2.91
C GLY A 28 -12.44 -8.81 1.66
N GLN A 29 -12.83 -7.53 1.76
CA GLN A 29 -12.86 -6.61 0.61
C GLN A 29 -11.46 -6.23 0.11
N ASP A 30 -10.44 -6.33 0.96
CA ASP A 30 -9.05 -6.00 0.65
C ASP A 30 -8.53 -6.72 -0.60
N ARG A 31 -8.97 -7.96 -0.84
CA ARG A 31 -8.63 -8.74 -2.05
C ARG A 31 -9.21 -8.09 -3.32
N LYS A 32 -10.47 -7.64 -3.27
CA LYS A 32 -11.11 -6.98 -4.41
C LYS A 32 -10.46 -5.63 -4.70
N TRP A 33 -10.09 -4.89 -3.66
CA TRP A 33 -9.41 -3.60 -3.79
C TRP A 33 -8.02 -3.76 -4.43
N ARG A 34 -7.22 -4.75 -3.98
CA ARG A 34 -5.91 -5.05 -4.57
C ARG A 34 -6.04 -5.49 -6.02
N ARG A 35 -6.98 -6.40 -6.33
CA ARG A 35 -7.23 -6.83 -7.71
C ARG A 35 -7.59 -5.65 -8.61
N PHE A 36 -8.43 -4.73 -8.15
CA PHE A 36 -8.77 -3.53 -8.90
C PHE A 36 -7.55 -2.62 -9.10
N ALA A 37 -6.72 -2.42 -8.07
CA ALA A 37 -5.48 -1.65 -8.21
C ALA A 37 -4.52 -2.31 -9.21
N VAL A 38 -4.28 -3.61 -9.10
CA VAL A 38 -3.42 -4.38 -10.03
C VAL A 38 -3.94 -4.32 -11.46
N SER A 39 -5.27 -4.32 -11.68
CA SER A 39 -5.85 -4.19 -13.03
C SER A 39 -5.55 -2.86 -13.73
N LYS A 40 -5.04 -1.87 -13.02
CA LYS A 40 -4.63 -0.57 -13.57
C LYS A 40 -3.16 -0.50 -13.96
N LEU A 41 -2.37 -1.51 -13.59
CA LEU A 41 -0.96 -1.62 -13.97
C LEU A 41 -0.82 -1.95 -15.46
N PRO A 42 0.24 -1.44 -16.12
CA PRO A 42 0.63 -1.92 -17.43
C PRO A 42 1.18 -3.34 -17.34
N GLU A 43 1.30 -4.02 -18.47
CA GLU A 43 2.08 -5.25 -18.57
C GLU A 43 3.59 -4.95 -18.56
N GLY A 44 4.40 -5.89 -18.07
CA GLY A 44 5.86 -5.79 -18.05
C GLY A 44 6.45 -5.96 -16.65
N LEU A 45 7.57 -5.29 -16.38
CA LEU A 45 8.25 -5.33 -15.09
C LEU A 45 7.63 -4.31 -14.13
N VAL A 46 7.08 -4.77 -13.02
CA VAL A 46 6.36 -3.96 -12.05
C VAL A 46 7.04 -3.98 -10.68
N LEU A 47 7.10 -2.81 -10.03
CA LEU A 47 7.58 -2.66 -8.66
C LEU A 47 6.39 -2.55 -7.70
N ASP A 48 6.28 -3.50 -6.74
CA ASP A 48 5.37 -3.41 -5.59
C ASP A 48 6.11 -2.80 -4.40
N ILE A 49 5.78 -1.56 -4.07
CA ILE A 49 6.45 -0.76 -3.03
C ILE A 49 5.68 -0.87 -1.72
N CYS A 50 6.38 -1.05 -0.59
CA CYS A 50 5.78 -1.37 0.69
C CYS A 50 4.93 -2.64 0.58
N SER A 51 5.47 -3.66 -0.07
CA SER A 51 4.78 -4.90 -0.43
C SER A 51 4.25 -5.70 0.76
N GLY A 52 4.79 -5.44 1.96
CA GLY A 52 4.41 -6.17 3.17
C GLY A 52 4.59 -7.67 2.98
N THR A 53 3.53 -8.43 3.19
CA THR A 53 3.52 -9.89 3.02
C THR A 53 3.30 -10.36 1.58
N GLY A 54 3.29 -9.44 0.59
CA GLY A 54 3.34 -9.75 -0.83
C GLY A 54 2.00 -10.03 -1.52
N ASP A 55 0.87 -9.69 -0.91
CA ASP A 55 -0.44 -9.98 -1.52
C ASP A 55 -0.65 -9.25 -2.88
N VAL A 56 -0.13 -8.03 -3.04
CA VAL A 56 -0.17 -7.30 -4.31
C VAL A 56 0.80 -7.91 -5.31
N ALA A 57 2.02 -8.22 -4.89
CA ALA A 57 3.02 -8.88 -5.74
C ALA A 57 2.50 -10.20 -6.30
N ILE A 58 1.85 -11.02 -5.46
CA ILE A 58 1.23 -12.29 -5.86
C ILE A 58 0.08 -12.07 -6.87
N GLU A 59 -0.79 -11.08 -6.64
CA GLU A 59 -1.87 -10.77 -7.59
C GLU A 59 -1.31 -10.25 -8.93
N ALA A 60 -0.27 -9.40 -8.88
CA ALA A 60 0.35 -8.82 -10.07
C ALA A 60 1.14 -9.84 -10.89
N SER A 61 1.74 -10.86 -10.25
CA SER A 61 2.52 -11.91 -10.93
C SER A 61 1.71 -12.74 -11.92
N GLY A 62 0.38 -12.67 -11.88
CA GLY A 62 -0.49 -13.31 -12.88
C GLY A 62 -0.31 -12.78 -14.31
N LYS A 63 0.28 -11.57 -14.48
CA LYS A 63 0.48 -10.93 -15.80
C LYS A 63 1.82 -10.20 -15.94
N ASN A 64 2.59 -10.06 -14.85
CA ASN A 64 3.77 -9.21 -14.79
C ASN A 64 4.94 -9.93 -14.17
N ASP A 65 6.16 -9.53 -14.53
CA ASP A 65 7.34 -9.78 -13.71
C ASP A 65 7.33 -8.78 -12.55
N VAL A 66 7.51 -9.25 -11.31
CA VAL A 66 7.31 -8.41 -10.12
C VAL A 66 8.53 -8.36 -9.22
N VAL A 67 8.89 -7.15 -8.82
CA VAL A 67 9.83 -6.92 -7.74
C VAL A 67 9.04 -6.42 -6.52
N ALA A 68 8.91 -7.24 -5.49
CA ALA A 68 8.30 -6.87 -4.21
C ALA A 68 9.33 -6.21 -3.31
N SER A 69 9.06 -5.01 -2.84
CA SER A 69 10.00 -4.18 -2.10
C SER A 69 9.40 -3.70 -0.78
N ASP A 70 10.07 -3.94 0.34
CA ASP A 70 9.66 -3.44 1.65
C ASP A 70 10.86 -3.08 2.52
N PHE A 71 10.67 -2.16 3.47
CA PHE A 71 11.68 -1.79 4.44
C PHE A 71 11.77 -2.77 5.62
N CYS A 72 10.67 -3.46 5.92
CA CYS A 72 10.54 -4.42 7.02
C CYS A 72 10.95 -5.82 6.56
N TYR A 73 12.08 -6.29 7.06
CA TYR A 73 12.63 -7.61 6.71
C TYR A 73 11.67 -8.75 7.06
N GLU A 74 11.04 -8.69 8.21
CA GLU A 74 10.11 -9.70 8.73
C GLU A 74 8.86 -9.84 7.84
N MET A 75 8.46 -8.77 7.16
CA MET A 75 7.41 -8.81 6.15
C MET A 75 7.88 -9.48 4.86
N LEU A 76 9.09 -9.15 4.40
CA LEU A 76 9.67 -9.74 3.18
C LEU A 76 9.94 -11.24 3.33
N GLU A 77 10.31 -11.73 4.49
CA GLU A 77 10.42 -13.18 4.74
C GLU A 77 9.08 -13.89 4.50
N LEU A 78 7.98 -13.31 4.98
CA LEU A 78 6.64 -13.85 4.74
C LEU A 78 6.25 -13.74 3.27
N CYS A 79 6.57 -12.63 2.61
CA CYS A 79 6.35 -12.43 1.18
C CYS A 79 7.08 -13.52 0.37
N SER A 80 8.36 -13.70 0.57
CA SER A 80 9.19 -14.71 -0.10
C SER A 80 8.66 -16.13 0.14
N SER A 81 8.30 -16.45 1.39
CA SER A 81 7.70 -17.74 1.74
C SER A 81 6.37 -17.96 1.00
N LYS A 82 5.51 -16.94 0.87
CA LYS A 82 4.23 -17.07 0.13
C LYS A 82 4.45 -17.28 -1.37
N ILE A 83 5.37 -16.50 -1.97
CA ILE A 83 5.75 -16.60 -3.39
C ILE A 83 6.25 -18.02 -3.68
N SER A 84 7.20 -18.50 -2.89
CA SER A 84 7.76 -19.85 -3.02
C SER A 84 6.71 -20.95 -2.87
N LYS A 85 5.87 -20.91 -1.84
CA LYS A 85 4.79 -21.89 -1.59
C LYS A 85 3.76 -21.94 -2.72
N LYS A 86 3.58 -20.85 -3.45
CA LYS A 86 2.67 -20.79 -4.61
C LYS A 86 3.35 -21.16 -5.94
N GLY A 87 4.65 -21.45 -5.94
CA GLY A 87 5.42 -21.78 -7.13
C GLY A 87 5.53 -20.60 -8.12
N ILE A 88 5.48 -19.36 -7.64
CA ILE A 88 5.57 -18.16 -8.49
C ILE A 88 7.04 -17.92 -8.80
N LEU A 89 7.41 -17.96 -10.09
CA LEU A 89 8.79 -17.84 -10.56
C LEU A 89 9.15 -16.43 -11.06
N ASN A 90 8.15 -15.63 -11.38
CA ASN A 90 8.27 -14.26 -11.92
C ASN A 90 8.07 -13.16 -10.87
N ALA A 91 8.29 -13.49 -9.59
CA ALA A 91 8.28 -12.51 -8.51
C ALA A 91 9.50 -12.69 -7.61
N SER A 92 10.15 -11.59 -7.26
CA SER A 92 11.30 -11.54 -6.37
C SER A 92 11.09 -10.53 -5.24
N CYS A 93 11.81 -10.71 -4.12
CA CYS A 93 11.72 -9.84 -2.95
C CYS A 93 13.04 -9.11 -2.72
N ILE A 94 12.99 -7.80 -2.44
CA ILE A 94 14.17 -7.01 -2.11
C ILE A 94 13.87 -6.05 -0.94
N ARG A 95 14.83 -5.93 -0.03
CA ARG A 95 14.70 -4.93 1.04
C ARG A 95 15.08 -3.55 0.51
N ASN A 96 14.16 -2.60 0.62
CA ASN A 96 14.37 -1.26 0.09
C ASN A 96 13.60 -0.19 0.88
N ASP A 97 14.04 1.06 0.80
CA ASP A 97 13.34 2.20 1.37
C ASP A 97 12.57 2.92 0.26
N ALA A 98 11.25 3.04 0.39
CA ALA A 98 10.40 3.74 -0.58
C ALA A 98 10.81 5.20 -0.85
N GLU A 99 11.52 5.83 0.10
CA GLU A 99 12.04 7.19 -0.03
C GLU A 99 13.47 7.25 -0.60
N ASN A 100 14.07 6.10 -0.91
CA ASN A 100 15.42 5.98 -1.49
C ASN A 100 15.58 4.62 -2.17
N LEU A 101 14.92 4.45 -3.32
CA LEU A 101 14.88 3.19 -4.05
C LEU A 101 16.23 2.88 -4.73
N SER A 102 16.77 1.70 -4.49
CA SER A 102 18.07 1.24 -5.02
C SER A 102 18.00 0.76 -6.48
N PHE A 103 17.12 1.36 -7.28
CA PHE A 103 16.96 1.04 -8.69
C PHE A 103 17.39 2.20 -9.57
N ARG A 104 17.79 1.89 -10.79
CA ARG A 104 18.09 2.90 -11.83
C ARG A 104 16.83 3.62 -12.27
N ASP A 105 16.99 4.81 -12.83
CA ASP A 105 15.92 5.57 -13.45
C ASP A 105 15.29 4.76 -14.59
N GLY A 106 13.96 4.83 -14.70
CA GLY A 106 13.24 4.20 -15.80
C GLY A 106 13.43 2.68 -15.91
N THR A 107 13.50 1.99 -14.77
CA THR A 107 13.64 0.52 -14.72
C THR A 107 12.31 -0.20 -14.95
N PHE A 108 11.21 0.30 -14.37
CA PHE A 108 9.94 -0.39 -14.32
C PHE A 108 8.91 0.16 -15.30
N ASP A 109 8.10 -0.71 -15.87
CA ASP A 109 6.95 -0.34 -16.70
C ASP A 109 5.82 0.24 -15.85
N GLY A 110 5.70 -0.21 -14.61
CA GLY A 110 4.78 0.34 -13.64
C GLY A 110 5.24 0.16 -12.19
N ALA A 111 4.63 0.94 -11.30
CA ALA A 111 4.83 0.75 -9.86
C ALA A 111 3.49 0.81 -9.13
N VAL A 112 3.36 0.04 -8.06
CA VAL A 112 2.18 0.03 -7.20
C VAL A 112 2.58 0.15 -5.74
N VAL A 113 1.76 0.85 -4.96
CA VAL A 113 1.83 0.81 -3.51
C VAL A 113 0.41 0.66 -2.94
N ALA A 114 0.20 -0.34 -2.11
CA ALA A 114 -1.11 -0.59 -1.49
C ALA A 114 -1.01 -0.52 0.03
N PHE A 115 -1.75 0.41 0.64
CA PHE A 115 -1.83 0.65 2.09
C PHE A 115 -0.49 0.96 2.77
N GLY A 116 0.51 1.37 1.96
CA GLY A 116 1.87 1.62 2.40
C GLY A 116 2.27 3.09 2.45
N ILE A 117 1.82 3.90 1.48
CA ILE A 117 2.32 5.26 1.26
C ILE A 117 2.07 6.21 2.44
N ARG A 118 0.99 6.03 3.21
CA ARG A 118 0.72 6.84 4.41
C ARG A 118 1.73 6.61 5.54
N ASN A 119 2.47 5.50 5.47
CA ASN A 119 3.40 5.07 6.51
C ASN A 119 4.82 5.61 6.28
N VAL A 120 5.17 6.08 5.08
CA VAL A 120 6.48 6.67 4.80
C VAL A 120 6.67 7.96 5.61
N ALA A 121 7.91 8.38 5.82
CA ALA A 121 8.20 9.62 6.55
C ALA A 121 7.89 10.85 5.69
N ASP A 122 8.26 10.78 4.41
CA ASP A 122 8.04 11.83 3.40
C ASP A 122 7.35 11.25 2.15
N ILE A 123 6.06 11.56 1.99
CA ILE A 123 5.24 11.11 0.86
C ILE A 123 5.75 11.69 -0.47
N ARG A 124 6.18 12.96 -0.49
CA ARG A 124 6.67 13.60 -1.72
C ARG A 124 7.93 12.92 -2.21
N LYS A 125 8.84 12.62 -1.30
CA LYS A 125 10.08 11.91 -1.63
C LYS A 125 9.80 10.51 -2.16
N ALA A 126 8.89 9.76 -1.53
CA ALA A 126 8.48 8.45 -2.03
C ALA A 126 7.85 8.53 -3.43
N LEU A 127 6.96 9.50 -3.67
CA LEU A 127 6.36 9.73 -5.00
C LEU A 127 7.41 10.13 -6.05
N SER A 128 8.38 10.97 -5.69
CA SER A 128 9.49 11.34 -6.59
C SER A 128 10.36 10.12 -6.94
N GLU A 129 10.63 9.23 -5.99
CA GLU A 129 11.36 7.99 -6.25
C GLU A 129 10.54 7.03 -7.14
N MET A 130 9.23 6.90 -6.89
CA MET A 130 8.33 6.15 -7.79
C MET A 130 8.37 6.71 -9.22
N HIS A 131 8.29 8.04 -9.35
CA HIS A 131 8.41 8.71 -10.65
C HIS A 131 9.77 8.44 -11.29
N ARG A 132 10.86 8.51 -10.54
CA ARG A 132 12.22 8.31 -11.05
C ARG A 132 12.40 6.91 -11.63
N VAL A 133 11.99 5.87 -10.91
CA VAL A 133 12.25 4.48 -11.28
C VAL A 133 11.31 3.93 -12.36
N VAL A 134 10.17 4.59 -12.59
CA VAL A 134 9.22 4.21 -13.66
C VAL A 134 9.69 4.80 -15.00
N LYS A 135 9.54 4.04 -16.09
CA LYS A 135 9.84 4.45 -17.48
C LYS A 135 8.94 5.60 -17.92
N LYS A 136 9.37 6.38 -18.90
CA LYS A 136 8.49 7.33 -19.62
C LYS A 136 7.31 6.58 -20.24
N GLY A 137 6.09 7.10 -20.05
CA GLY A 137 4.84 6.44 -20.44
C GLY A 137 4.38 5.33 -19.49
N GLY A 138 5.18 4.98 -18.48
CA GLY A 138 4.80 4.00 -17.46
C GLY A 138 3.80 4.56 -16.46
N LYS A 139 3.20 3.68 -15.65
CA LYS A 139 2.11 4.04 -14.74
C LYS A 139 2.44 3.78 -13.28
N VAL A 140 1.91 4.64 -12.43
CA VAL A 140 1.93 4.45 -10.98
C VAL A 140 0.50 4.27 -10.47
N VAL A 141 0.33 3.30 -9.57
CA VAL A 141 -0.94 2.99 -8.92
C VAL A 141 -0.78 3.07 -7.42
N VAL A 142 -1.64 3.84 -6.75
CA VAL A 142 -1.65 3.95 -5.29
C VAL A 142 -3.02 3.55 -4.78
N LEU A 143 -3.08 2.52 -3.94
CA LEU A 143 -4.28 2.11 -3.22
C LEU A 143 -4.13 2.49 -1.75
N GLU A 144 -5.05 3.32 -1.23
CA GLU A 144 -4.95 3.76 0.15
C GLU A 144 -6.32 3.96 0.80
N PHE A 145 -6.36 3.82 2.14
CA PHE A 145 -7.56 4.13 2.90
C PHE A 145 -7.96 5.60 2.75
N SER A 146 -9.27 5.81 2.67
CA SER A 146 -9.88 7.10 2.50
C SER A 146 -11.05 7.28 3.48
N ARG A 147 -11.66 8.45 3.45
CA ARG A 147 -12.84 8.78 4.27
C ARG A 147 -14.08 8.83 3.37
N PRO A 148 -15.16 8.09 3.71
CA PRO A 148 -16.40 8.17 2.97
C PRO A 148 -16.89 9.61 2.84
N THR A 149 -17.30 10.00 1.63
CA THR A 149 -17.86 11.33 1.36
C THR A 149 -19.30 11.44 1.82
N ASN A 150 -20.09 10.36 1.64
CA ASN A 150 -21.47 10.31 2.08
C ASN A 150 -21.56 10.35 3.61
N PRO A 151 -22.33 11.29 4.20
CA PRO A 151 -22.41 11.48 5.64
C PRO A 151 -22.89 10.24 6.42
N PHE A 152 -23.82 9.49 5.85
CA PHE A 152 -24.37 8.27 6.48
C PHE A 152 -23.28 7.18 6.62
N PHE A 153 -22.61 6.86 5.52
CA PHE A 153 -21.50 5.88 5.55
C PHE A 153 -20.33 6.37 6.39
N ARG A 154 -20.09 7.67 6.41
CA ARG A 154 -19.03 8.30 7.21
C ARG A 154 -19.28 8.13 8.72
N ALA A 155 -20.51 8.26 9.17
CA ALA A 155 -20.86 8.05 10.59
C ALA A 155 -20.59 6.59 11.00
N GLY A 156 -21.06 5.60 10.23
CA GLY A 156 -20.79 4.18 10.46
C GLY A 156 -19.29 3.84 10.42
N TYR A 157 -18.55 4.41 9.47
CA TYR A 157 -17.10 4.26 9.34
C TYR A 157 -16.37 4.78 10.59
N TYR A 158 -16.71 5.97 11.08
CA TYR A 158 -16.10 6.51 12.29
C TYR A 158 -16.45 5.73 13.56
N PHE A 159 -17.69 5.24 13.65
CA PHE A 159 -18.08 4.35 14.74
C PHE A 159 -17.24 3.06 14.72
N TYR A 160 -17.13 2.42 13.56
CA TYR A 160 -16.29 1.23 13.37
C TYR A 160 -14.83 1.50 13.77
N PHE A 161 -14.22 2.57 13.24
CA PHE A 161 -12.82 2.91 13.46
C PHE A 161 -12.51 3.30 14.92
N ARG A 162 -13.47 3.97 15.61
CA ARG A 162 -13.25 4.47 16.99
C ARG A 162 -13.66 3.47 18.07
N LYS A 163 -14.62 2.60 17.78
CA LYS A 163 -15.21 1.71 18.81
C LYS A 163 -14.88 0.24 18.54
N ILE A 164 -15.06 -0.24 17.33
CA ILE A 164 -14.95 -1.67 17.00
C ILE A 164 -13.47 -2.06 16.76
N LEU A 165 -12.77 -1.32 15.90
CA LEU A 165 -11.38 -1.61 15.53
C LEU A 165 -10.43 -1.72 16.73
N PRO A 166 -10.44 -0.81 17.73
CA PRO A 166 -9.57 -0.93 18.90
C PRO A 166 -9.89 -2.15 19.78
N VAL A 167 -11.16 -2.56 19.84
CA VAL A 167 -11.58 -3.75 20.61
C VAL A 167 -11.04 -5.02 19.92
N ILE A 168 -11.26 -5.17 18.62
CA ILE A 168 -10.73 -6.29 17.84
C ILE A 168 -9.20 -6.32 17.96
N GLY A 169 -8.56 -5.16 17.84
CA GLY A 169 -7.12 -5.02 17.96
C GLY A 169 -6.57 -5.52 19.30
N ARG A 170 -7.21 -5.19 20.40
CA ARG A 170 -6.83 -5.66 21.74
C ARG A 170 -6.98 -7.17 21.90
N ILE A 171 -8.08 -7.74 21.41
CA ILE A 171 -8.34 -9.18 21.50
C ILE A 171 -7.31 -9.98 20.71
N VAL A 172 -6.96 -9.51 19.50
CA VAL A 172 -6.12 -10.29 18.57
C VAL A 172 -4.62 -10.04 18.76
N SER A 173 -4.18 -8.86 19.14
CA SER A 173 -2.74 -8.52 19.11
C SER A 173 -2.18 -8.16 20.47
N LYS A 174 -2.67 -8.33 21.58
CA LYS A 174 -2.07 -8.00 22.91
C LYS A 174 -1.08 -6.78 22.95
N LYS A 175 -0.93 -6.05 21.83
CA LYS A 175 -0.06 -4.86 21.63
C LYS A 175 -0.89 -3.72 21.06
N ASP A 176 -1.14 -2.70 21.87
CA ASP A 176 -2.06 -1.59 21.59
C ASP A 176 -1.63 -0.61 20.45
N GLY A 177 -0.39 -0.68 19.98
CA GLY A 177 0.18 0.37 19.10
C GLY A 177 -0.34 0.41 17.65
N ALA A 178 -0.55 -0.74 17.01
CA ALA A 178 -0.88 -0.79 15.57
C ALA A 178 -2.32 -0.36 15.27
N TYR A 179 -3.25 -0.65 16.16
CA TYR A 179 -4.69 -0.40 15.95
C TYR A 179 -5.13 1.01 16.33
N SER A 180 -4.39 1.69 17.19
CA SER A 180 -4.54 3.14 17.41
C SER A 180 -3.86 3.95 16.32
N TYR A 181 -2.79 3.41 15.72
CA TYR A 181 -2.06 4.04 14.61
C TYR A 181 -2.88 4.09 13.31
N LEU A 182 -3.61 3.02 12.97
CA LEU A 182 -4.35 2.97 11.71
C LEU A 182 -5.37 4.12 11.56
N PRO A 183 -6.31 4.36 12.52
CA PRO A 183 -7.22 5.49 12.41
C PRO A 183 -6.52 6.84 12.30
N SER A 184 -5.49 7.09 13.13
CA SER A 184 -4.78 8.36 13.12
C SER A 184 -4.02 8.61 11.81
N SER A 185 -3.38 7.59 11.25
CA SER A 185 -2.66 7.69 9.97
C SER A 185 -3.60 7.93 8.78
N VAL A 186 -4.77 7.27 8.76
CA VAL A 186 -5.80 7.49 7.72
C VAL A 186 -6.37 8.91 7.80
N MET A 187 -6.60 9.44 9.02
CA MET A 187 -7.11 10.80 9.20
C MET A 187 -6.13 11.87 8.79
N ALA A 188 -4.82 11.63 8.97
CA ALA A 188 -3.76 12.55 8.59
C ALA A 188 -3.38 12.48 7.11
N PHE A 189 -3.75 11.41 6.40
CA PHE A 189 -3.39 11.22 4.99
C PHE A 189 -4.17 12.17 4.08
N PRO A 190 -3.50 12.88 3.14
CA PRO A 190 -4.18 13.69 2.12
C PRO A 190 -4.98 12.79 1.20
N GLN A 191 -6.19 13.20 0.85
CA GLN A 191 -7.12 12.34 0.11
C GLN A 191 -7.61 13.00 -1.15
N ARG A 192 -7.96 12.18 -2.16
CA ARG A 192 -8.52 12.59 -3.46
C ARG A 192 -7.71 13.73 -4.08
N ASP A 193 -8.31 14.88 -4.31
CA ASP A 193 -7.63 16.04 -4.92
C ASP A 193 -6.36 16.46 -4.15
N GLY A 194 -6.37 16.33 -2.81
CA GLY A 194 -5.20 16.61 -1.99
C GLY A 194 -4.02 15.67 -2.29
N PHE A 195 -4.27 14.37 -2.50
CA PHE A 195 -3.22 13.43 -2.88
C PHE A 195 -2.88 13.53 -4.37
N SER A 196 -3.87 13.78 -5.24
CA SER A 196 -3.64 14.03 -6.66
C SER A 196 -2.68 15.20 -6.89
N LYS A 197 -2.84 16.31 -6.15
CA LYS A 197 -1.89 17.43 -6.18
C LYS A 197 -0.47 17.06 -5.73
N LEU A 198 -0.32 16.11 -4.80
CA LEU A 198 1.00 15.61 -4.43
C LEU A 198 1.63 14.79 -5.55
N MET A 199 0.84 13.97 -6.25
CA MET A 199 1.31 13.23 -7.42
C MET A 199 1.71 14.19 -8.55
N GLU A 200 0.89 15.20 -8.85
CA GLU A 200 1.20 16.26 -9.83
C GLU A 200 2.53 16.97 -9.49
N GLY A 201 2.66 17.42 -8.25
CA GLY A 201 3.87 18.07 -7.76
C GLY A 201 5.11 17.16 -7.71
N SER A 202 4.94 15.86 -7.92
CA SER A 202 6.02 14.86 -8.07
C SER A 202 6.31 14.48 -9.51
N GLY A 203 5.66 15.13 -10.50
CA GLY A 203 5.92 14.99 -11.92
C GLY A 203 4.95 14.06 -12.66
N PHE A 204 3.94 13.48 -11.99
CA PHE A 204 2.95 12.64 -12.67
C PHE A 204 1.91 13.46 -13.43
N SER A 205 1.46 12.92 -14.56
CA SER A 205 0.37 13.43 -15.41
C SER A 205 -0.80 12.44 -15.46
N ASP A 206 -1.89 12.81 -16.14
CA ASP A 206 -3.10 11.98 -16.33
C ASP A 206 -3.63 11.37 -15.03
N ILE A 207 -3.57 12.14 -13.94
CA ILE A 207 -3.93 11.64 -12.62
C ILE A 207 -5.44 11.46 -12.54
N LYS A 208 -5.84 10.25 -12.15
CA LYS A 208 -7.24 9.87 -11.90
C LYS A 208 -7.34 9.15 -10.57
N TYR A 209 -8.50 9.25 -9.93
CA TYR A 209 -8.78 8.43 -8.76
C TYR A 209 -10.16 7.77 -8.83
N HIS A 210 -10.29 6.62 -8.19
CA HIS A 210 -11.51 5.82 -8.11
C HIS A 210 -11.78 5.47 -6.66
N ASP A 211 -12.91 5.91 -6.15
CA ASP A 211 -13.37 5.52 -4.82
C ASP A 211 -14.00 4.12 -4.89
N LEU A 212 -13.62 3.24 -3.97
CA LEU A 212 -14.17 1.90 -3.82
C LEU A 212 -14.89 1.79 -2.47
N THR A 213 -15.89 0.91 -2.41
CA THR A 213 -16.62 0.61 -1.18
C THR A 213 -17.07 1.90 -0.48
N PHE A 214 -17.88 2.71 -1.17
CA PHE A 214 -18.44 3.98 -0.68
C PHE A 214 -17.37 5.01 -0.24
N GLY A 215 -16.16 4.93 -0.80
CA GLY A 215 -15.04 5.82 -0.48
C GLY A 215 -14.25 5.45 0.78
N ILE A 216 -14.33 4.20 1.23
CA ILE A 216 -13.47 3.67 2.32
C ILE A 216 -12.03 3.53 1.85
N VAL A 217 -11.82 3.24 0.58
CA VAL A 217 -10.51 3.24 -0.07
C VAL A 217 -10.59 3.99 -1.39
N THR A 218 -9.45 4.53 -1.81
CA THR A 218 -9.30 5.21 -3.10
C THR A 218 -8.10 4.63 -3.82
N VAL A 219 -8.27 4.34 -5.12
CA VAL A 219 -7.19 3.96 -6.04
C VAL A 219 -6.85 5.16 -6.89
N TYR A 220 -5.60 5.60 -6.84
CA TYR A 220 -5.06 6.66 -7.68
C TYR A 220 -4.20 6.05 -8.78
N THR A 221 -4.24 6.65 -9.96
CA THR A 221 -3.38 6.31 -11.09
C THR A 221 -2.75 7.58 -11.64
N GLY A 222 -1.52 7.50 -12.10
CA GLY A 222 -0.82 8.59 -12.78
C GLY A 222 0.18 8.02 -13.77
N SER A 223 0.51 8.79 -14.81
CA SER A 223 1.49 8.46 -15.84
C SER A 223 2.75 9.30 -15.67
N LYS A 224 3.91 8.74 -16.04
CA LYS A 224 5.17 9.49 -16.16
C LYS A 224 5.35 10.02 -17.56
#